data_11d2ecb894feaf02e7948901127f8e1f
#
_entry.id   11d2ecb894feaf02e7948901127f8e1f
#
_cell.length_a   1.000
_cell.length_b   1.000
_cell.length_c   1.000
_cell.angle_alpha   90.00
_cell.angle_beta   90.00
_cell.angle_gamma   90.00
#
_symmetry.space_group_name_H-M   'P 1'
#
loop_
_entity.id
_entity.type
_entity.pdbx_description
1 polymer ?
#
loop_
_entity_poly.entity_id
_entity_poly.type
_entity_poly.pdbx_seq_one_letter_code
_entity_poly.pdbx_strand_id
1 'polypeptide(L)'
;DQYHRPNGALNEVYGILSNTLERPVRHIRPRNTLPKATPLDTVHIAASEGFPAVELPALLYRETFEPGAATVIGRYAADHAPAVLINRFGNGRAVYSGVLAGIAYITPACTGDADTLPTDFPADRRALISAIPQLAAVTPPVETSHPLVEAQYMQGETGAVVILTNWSPDRIPDLRVSFPGLPGVARVRSLRSAGHFTGAFGEQETGTLELSTTEGRPSVSLPLALVDYLFVD
;
A
#
# COMPACT_ATOMS: atom_id res chain seq x y z
N ASP A 1 11.61 24.51 -2.25
CA ASP A 1 12.28 24.27 -0.97
C ASP A 1 11.40 24.72 0.20
N GLN A 2 11.87 24.59 1.44
CA GLN A 2 11.15 25.00 2.65
C GLN A 2 10.82 26.50 2.72
N TYR A 3 11.42 27.32 1.88
CA TYR A 3 11.17 28.76 1.77
C TYR A 3 10.26 29.11 0.57
N HIS A 4 9.57 28.11 0.02
CA HIS A 4 8.72 28.26 -1.17
C HIS A 4 9.44 28.75 -2.43
N ARG A 5 10.74 28.52 -2.54
CA ARG A 5 11.51 28.82 -3.75
C ARG A 5 11.46 27.63 -4.70
N PRO A 6 11.35 27.85 -6.02
CA PRO A 6 11.47 26.76 -6.99
C PRO A 6 12.77 25.97 -6.75
N ASN A 7 12.64 24.66 -6.74
CA ASN A 7 13.78 23.76 -6.55
C ASN A 7 13.69 22.61 -7.57
N GLY A 8 14.53 22.69 -8.59
CA GLY A 8 14.64 21.67 -9.63
C GLY A 8 15.66 20.57 -9.34
N ALA A 9 16.15 20.43 -8.10
CA ALA A 9 17.20 19.48 -7.76
C ALA A 9 16.88 18.02 -8.10
N LEU A 10 15.61 17.65 -8.18
CA LEU A 10 15.17 16.31 -8.53
C LEU A 10 14.62 16.20 -9.98
N ASN A 11 14.65 17.28 -10.75
CA ASN A 11 14.11 17.28 -12.12
C ASN A 11 14.79 16.22 -12.99
N GLU A 12 16.10 16.08 -12.90
CA GLU A 12 16.84 15.05 -13.62
C GLU A 12 16.43 13.63 -13.17
N VAL A 13 16.25 13.40 -11.86
CA VAL A 13 15.80 12.11 -11.32
C VAL A 13 14.44 11.74 -11.88
N TYR A 14 13.51 12.68 -11.90
CA TYR A 14 12.16 12.46 -12.41
C TYR A 14 12.04 12.61 -13.93
N GLY A 15 13.08 13.08 -14.61
CA GLY A 15 13.11 13.27 -16.05
C GLY A 15 12.16 14.35 -16.54
N ILE A 16 11.99 15.43 -15.78
CA ILE A 16 11.13 16.58 -16.12
C ILE A 16 11.94 17.84 -16.40
N LEU A 17 11.38 18.72 -17.21
CA LEU A 17 11.93 20.06 -17.47
C LEU A 17 11.36 21.08 -16.50
N SER A 18 10.06 21.04 -16.30
CA SER A 18 9.34 21.95 -15.40
C SER A 18 8.06 21.31 -14.86
N ASN A 19 7.46 21.93 -13.85
CA ASN A 19 6.16 21.56 -13.29
C ASN A 19 5.33 22.81 -12.97
N THR A 20 4.01 22.64 -13.00
CA THR A 20 3.05 23.66 -12.58
C THR A 20 2.09 23.06 -11.55
N LEU A 21 1.96 23.76 -10.42
CA LEU A 21 1.21 23.31 -9.28
C LEU A 21 -0.07 24.13 -9.06
N GLU A 22 -1.21 23.44 -8.98
CA GLU A 22 -2.48 23.98 -8.53
C GLU A 22 -2.82 23.42 -7.16
N ARG A 23 -2.96 24.27 -6.16
CA ARG A 23 -3.27 23.89 -4.78
C ARG A 23 -4.33 24.84 -4.19
N PRO A 24 -5.61 24.66 -4.51
CA PRO A 24 -6.69 25.52 -4.01
C PRO A 24 -6.92 25.37 -2.51
N VAL A 25 -6.63 24.21 -1.93
CA VAL A 25 -6.81 23.91 -0.49
C VAL A 25 -5.47 23.95 0.23
N ARG A 26 -5.33 24.89 1.17
CA ARG A 26 -4.07 25.08 1.94
C ARG A 26 -4.00 24.25 3.21
N HIS A 27 -5.15 23.95 3.81
CA HIS A 27 -5.24 23.22 5.08
C HIS A 27 -6.13 22.00 4.92
N ILE A 28 -5.59 20.82 5.21
CA ILE A 28 -6.28 19.55 5.12
C ILE A 28 -6.52 19.04 6.55
N ARG A 29 -7.79 18.80 6.86
CA ARG A 29 -8.22 18.06 8.06
C ARG A 29 -8.89 16.78 7.57
N PRO A 30 -8.24 15.59 7.64
CA PRO A 30 -8.73 14.36 6.99
C PRO A 30 -10.22 14.10 7.25
N ARG A 31 -10.66 14.08 8.51
CA ARG A 31 -12.06 13.82 8.87
C ARG A 31 -13.07 14.85 8.37
N ASN A 32 -12.65 16.10 8.19
CA ASN A 32 -13.58 17.19 7.84
C ASN A 32 -13.44 17.62 6.37
N THR A 33 -12.27 17.43 5.79
CA THR A 33 -11.95 17.93 4.44
C THR A 33 -12.13 16.83 3.39
N LEU A 34 -11.61 15.62 3.64
CA LEU A 34 -11.59 14.56 2.65
C LEU A 34 -13.00 14.08 2.23
N PRO A 35 -13.97 13.86 3.16
CA PRO A 35 -15.31 13.43 2.76
C PRO A 35 -16.05 14.43 1.89
N LYS A 36 -15.63 15.70 1.91
CA LYS A 36 -16.24 16.83 1.16
C LYS A 36 -15.40 17.28 -0.02
N ALA A 37 -14.26 16.65 -0.25
CA ALA A 37 -13.35 17.05 -1.31
C ALA A 37 -13.94 16.68 -2.67
N THR A 38 -14.10 17.68 -3.53
CA THR A 38 -14.43 17.49 -4.94
C THR A 38 -13.15 17.34 -5.75
N PRO A 39 -13.07 16.39 -6.69
CA PRO A 39 -11.93 16.30 -7.59
C PRO A 39 -11.77 17.58 -8.42
N LEU A 40 -10.53 18.05 -8.53
CA LEU A 40 -10.15 19.13 -9.47
C LEU A 40 -10.14 18.62 -10.91
N ASP A 41 -9.78 17.33 -11.06
CA ASP A 41 -9.69 16.62 -12.34
C ASP A 41 -9.65 15.11 -12.05
N THR A 42 -9.59 14.29 -13.10
CA THR A 42 -9.33 12.86 -13.05
C THR A 42 -8.07 12.54 -13.84
N VAL A 43 -7.22 11.66 -13.31
CA VAL A 43 -6.05 11.14 -14.03
C VAL A 43 -6.35 9.76 -14.56
N HIS A 44 -6.18 9.56 -15.86
CA HIS A 44 -6.24 8.24 -16.48
C HIS A 44 -4.82 7.69 -16.63
N ILE A 45 -4.53 6.59 -15.95
CA ILE A 45 -3.27 5.85 -16.06
C ILE A 45 -3.53 4.65 -16.96
N ALA A 46 -2.75 4.51 -18.02
CA ALA A 46 -2.80 3.33 -18.89
C ALA A 46 -1.97 2.19 -18.30
N ALA A 47 -2.39 0.95 -18.54
CA ALA A 47 -1.59 -0.23 -18.20
C ALA A 47 -0.26 -0.19 -18.97
N SER A 48 0.84 0.03 -18.26
CA SER A 48 2.17 0.13 -18.88
C SER A 48 3.27 0.03 -17.82
N GLU A 49 4.46 -0.39 -18.21
CA GLU A 49 5.66 -0.41 -17.35
C GLU A 49 5.47 -1.12 -16.00
N GLY A 50 4.52 -2.06 -15.90
CA GLY A 50 4.18 -2.76 -14.65
C GLY A 50 3.11 -2.09 -13.80
N PHE A 51 2.56 -0.96 -14.24
CA PHE A 51 1.39 -0.33 -13.60
C PHE A 51 0.07 -0.85 -14.19
N PRO A 52 -0.97 -1.03 -13.34
CA PRO A 52 -2.33 -1.32 -13.80
C PRO A 52 -2.96 -0.08 -14.45
N ALA A 53 -3.97 -0.31 -15.29
CA ALA A 53 -4.87 0.77 -15.70
C ALA A 53 -5.73 1.18 -14.50
N VAL A 54 -5.78 2.49 -14.22
CA VAL A 54 -6.55 3.02 -13.10
C VAL A 54 -6.93 4.48 -13.33
N GLU A 55 -8.07 4.88 -12.76
CA GLU A 55 -8.50 6.28 -12.70
C GLU A 55 -8.31 6.82 -11.29
N LEU A 56 -7.62 7.96 -11.18
CA LEU A 56 -7.37 8.64 -9.92
C LEU A 56 -8.03 10.01 -9.89
N PRO A 57 -8.85 10.33 -8.88
CA PRO A 57 -9.30 11.70 -8.68
C PRO A 57 -8.13 12.58 -8.20
N ALA A 58 -7.95 13.72 -8.82
CA ALA A 58 -7.03 14.76 -8.38
C ALA A 58 -7.67 15.56 -7.23
N LEU A 59 -7.50 15.08 -6.01
CA LEU A 59 -8.07 15.68 -4.81
C LEU A 59 -7.10 16.68 -4.20
N LEU A 60 -7.57 17.92 -3.94
CA LEU A 60 -6.85 18.97 -3.18
C LEU A 60 -5.57 19.48 -3.83
N TYR A 61 -5.06 18.83 -4.84
CA TYR A 61 -3.77 19.04 -5.44
C TYR A 61 -3.78 18.52 -6.88
N ARG A 62 -3.25 19.32 -7.79
CA ARG A 62 -3.06 18.98 -9.19
C ARG A 62 -1.72 19.55 -9.65
N GLU A 63 -0.85 18.71 -10.13
CA GLU A 63 0.44 19.11 -10.68
C GLU A 63 0.61 18.56 -12.08
N THR A 64 0.98 19.43 -13.01
CA THR A 64 1.26 19.08 -14.39
C THR A 64 2.75 19.20 -14.67
N PHE A 65 3.23 18.45 -15.63
CA PHE A 65 4.64 18.35 -15.94
C PHE A 65 4.93 18.67 -17.40
N GLU A 66 6.09 19.25 -17.63
CA GLU A 66 6.76 19.25 -18.92
C GLU A 66 7.76 18.10 -18.94
N PRO A 67 7.47 16.97 -19.63
CA PRO A 67 8.36 15.82 -19.62
C PRO A 67 9.62 16.10 -20.44
N GLY A 68 10.78 15.70 -19.89
CA GLY A 68 12.05 15.64 -20.58
C GLY A 68 12.34 14.20 -21.02
N ALA A 69 13.12 13.47 -20.23
CA ALA A 69 13.45 12.06 -20.46
C ALA A 69 12.39 11.08 -19.99
N ALA A 70 11.44 11.52 -19.14
CA ALA A 70 10.44 10.65 -18.55
C ALA A 70 9.38 10.18 -19.54
N THR A 71 8.91 8.95 -19.34
CA THR A 71 7.74 8.41 -20.02
C THR A 71 6.47 8.83 -19.28
N VAL A 72 5.49 9.38 -20.00
CA VAL A 72 4.18 9.72 -19.46
C VAL A 72 3.33 8.45 -19.43
N ILE A 73 2.90 8.02 -18.24
CA ILE A 73 2.03 6.86 -18.05
C ILE A 73 0.60 7.25 -17.62
N GLY A 74 0.40 8.49 -17.18
CA GLY A 74 -0.92 9.03 -16.81
C GLY A 74 -1.12 10.47 -17.26
N ARG A 75 -2.37 10.80 -17.64
CA ARG A 75 -2.76 12.13 -18.11
C ARG A 75 -4.05 12.59 -17.46
N TYR A 76 -4.20 13.88 -17.28
CA TYR A 76 -5.44 14.50 -16.84
C TYR A 76 -6.53 14.38 -17.91
N ALA A 77 -7.77 14.21 -17.49
CA ALA A 77 -8.92 14.05 -18.38
C ALA A 77 -9.28 15.36 -19.09
N ALA A 78 -9.21 16.49 -18.37
CA ALA A 78 -9.69 17.77 -18.87
C ALA A 78 -8.83 18.35 -20.00
N ASP A 79 -7.51 18.27 -19.90
CA ASP A 79 -6.58 18.94 -20.81
C ASP A 79 -5.50 18.03 -21.39
N HIS A 80 -5.52 16.74 -21.05
CA HIS A 80 -4.53 15.75 -21.43
C HIS A 80 -3.09 16.07 -20.98
N ALA A 81 -2.92 17.00 -20.04
CA ALA A 81 -1.62 17.32 -19.47
C ALA A 81 -0.99 16.11 -18.77
N PRO A 82 0.35 15.95 -18.84
CA PRO A 82 1.04 14.88 -18.12
C PRO A 82 0.82 14.97 -16.62
N ALA A 83 0.43 13.83 -16.01
CA ALA A 83 0.07 13.73 -14.61
C ALA A 83 0.88 12.68 -13.83
N VAL A 84 1.27 11.57 -14.47
CA VAL A 84 2.10 10.53 -13.85
C VAL A 84 3.20 10.15 -14.81
N LEU A 85 4.41 10.15 -14.30
CA LEU A 85 5.64 9.93 -15.06
C LEU A 85 6.45 8.81 -14.45
N ILE A 86 7.16 8.08 -15.30
CA ILE A 86 8.22 7.15 -14.90
C ILE A 86 9.52 7.50 -15.63
N ASN A 87 10.62 7.51 -14.90
CA ASN A 87 11.94 7.76 -15.46
C ASN A 87 12.92 6.69 -15.01
N ARG A 88 13.90 6.40 -15.86
CA ARG A 88 15.08 5.61 -15.51
C ARG A 88 16.19 6.57 -15.09
N PHE A 89 16.69 6.40 -13.88
CA PHE A 89 17.79 7.21 -13.36
C PHE A 89 18.84 6.30 -12.71
N GLY A 90 20.04 6.32 -13.24
CA GLY A 90 21.08 5.37 -12.86
C GLY A 90 20.60 3.92 -13.04
N ASN A 91 20.72 3.11 -12.01
CA ASN A 91 20.24 1.73 -11.98
C ASN A 91 18.80 1.59 -11.46
N GLY A 92 18.14 2.70 -11.14
CA GLY A 92 16.82 2.72 -10.55
C GLY A 92 15.72 3.26 -11.47
N ARG A 93 14.52 3.29 -10.94
CA ARG A 93 13.36 3.93 -11.55
C ARG A 93 12.77 4.94 -10.57
N ALA A 94 12.38 6.10 -11.08
CA ALA A 94 11.68 7.14 -10.35
C ALA A 94 10.26 7.26 -10.90
N VAL A 95 9.28 7.32 -10.00
CA VAL A 95 7.87 7.57 -10.34
C VAL A 95 7.49 8.90 -9.74
N TYR A 96 6.91 9.77 -10.55
CA TYR A 96 6.41 11.05 -10.09
C TYR A 96 4.93 11.20 -10.41
N SER A 97 4.14 11.47 -9.38
CA SER A 97 2.69 11.62 -9.49
C SER A 97 2.28 13.07 -9.19
N GLY A 98 1.60 13.69 -10.13
CA GLY A 98 0.97 15.01 -10.02
C GLY A 98 -0.34 15.01 -9.23
N VAL A 99 -0.72 13.87 -8.67
CA VAL A 99 -1.84 13.72 -7.74
C VAL A 99 -1.40 13.00 -6.49
N LEU A 100 -2.07 13.26 -5.39
CA LEU A 100 -1.82 12.58 -4.12
C LEU A 100 -2.52 11.21 -4.14
N ALA A 101 -1.88 10.20 -4.73
CA ALA A 101 -2.45 8.86 -4.89
C ALA A 101 -2.89 8.25 -3.56
N GLY A 102 -2.13 8.47 -2.47
CA GLY A 102 -2.52 8.06 -1.12
C GLY A 102 -3.81 8.71 -0.64
N ILE A 103 -4.02 10.00 -0.92
CA ILE A 103 -5.27 10.71 -0.61
C ILE A 103 -6.43 10.13 -1.43
N ALA A 104 -6.22 9.90 -2.73
CA ALA A 104 -7.22 9.26 -3.59
C ALA A 104 -7.58 7.85 -3.09
N TYR A 105 -6.62 7.13 -2.50
CA TYR A 105 -6.83 5.79 -1.93
C TYR A 105 -7.64 5.82 -0.63
N ILE A 106 -7.33 6.73 0.30
CA ILE A 106 -7.98 6.75 1.62
C ILE A 106 -9.34 7.48 1.63
N THR A 107 -9.57 8.41 0.69
CA THR A 107 -10.77 9.26 0.71
C THR A 107 -12.10 8.49 0.68
N PRO A 108 -12.30 7.45 -0.14
CA PRO A 108 -13.54 6.68 -0.11
C PRO A 108 -13.81 5.97 1.22
N ALA A 109 -12.75 5.62 1.95
CA ALA A 109 -12.84 4.98 3.25
C ALA A 109 -13.08 5.99 4.40
N CYS A 110 -12.93 7.30 4.15
CA CYS A 110 -13.17 8.36 5.13
C CYS A 110 -14.63 8.79 5.13
N THR A 111 -15.49 8.09 5.85
CA THR A 111 -16.94 8.36 5.93
C THR A 111 -17.30 9.67 6.64
N GLY A 112 -16.34 10.26 7.38
CA GLY A 112 -16.58 11.42 8.24
C GLY A 112 -17.16 11.07 9.62
N ASP A 113 -17.55 9.83 9.84
CA ASP A 113 -17.93 9.30 11.14
C ASP A 113 -16.67 8.95 11.96
N ALA A 114 -16.58 9.50 13.17
CA ALA A 114 -15.41 9.30 14.03
C ALA A 114 -15.33 7.91 14.65
N ASP A 115 -16.47 7.22 14.73
CA ASP A 115 -16.61 5.95 15.44
C ASP A 115 -16.51 4.73 14.50
N THR A 116 -16.43 4.96 13.18
CA THR A 116 -16.31 3.91 12.18
C THR A 116 -14.87 3.73 11.71
N LEU A 117 -14.39 2.49 11.69
CA LEU A 117 -13.12 2.17 11.05
C LEU A 117 -13.27 2.29 9.52
N PRO A 118 -12.29 2.87 8.82
CA PRO A 118 -12.30 2.93 7.37
C PRO A 118 -12.12 1.52 6.78
N THR A 119 -13.00 1.12 5.87
CA THR A 119 -13.00 -0.22 5.24
C THR A 119 -13.02 -0.20 3.72
N ASP A 120 -13.59 0.84 3.11
CA ASP A 120 -13.85 0.93 1.66
C ASP A 120 -12.64 1.44 0.86
N PHE A 121 -11.52 0.73 0.98
CA PHE A 121 -10.31 1.05 0.24
C PHE A 121 -10.36 0.48 -1.19
N PRO A 122 -10.28 1.31 -2.24
CA PRO A 122 -10.34 0.85 -3.63
C PRO A 122 -9.19 -0.09 -4.00
N ALA A 123 -9.53 -1.27 -4.52
CA ALA A 123 -8.55 -2.31 -4.84
C ALA A 123 -7.63 -1.90 -6.01
N ASP A 124 -8.16 -1.22 -7.01
CA ASP A 124 -7.42 -0.70 -8.17
C ASP A 124 -6.35 0.33 -7.77
N ARG A 125 -6.69 1.25 -6.86
CA ARG A 125 -5.75 2.23 -6.33
C ARG A 125 -4.70 1.60 -5.43
N ARG A 126 -5.07 0.58 -4.67
CA ARG A 126 -4.11 -0.24 -3.92
C ARG A 126 -3.12 -0.91 -4.86
N ALA A 127 -3.60 -1.53 -5.94
CA ALA A 127 -2.75 -2.18 -6.93
C ALA A 127 -1.76 -1.19 -7.55
N LEU A 128 -2.18 0.05 -7.84
CA LEU A 128 -1.30 1.11 -8.33
C LEU A 128 -0.17 1.43 -7.33
N ILE A 129 -0.52 1.64 -6.06
CA ILE A 129 0.47 1.96 -5.01
C ILE A 129 1.44 0.79 -4.82
N SER A 130 0.93 -0.44 -4.83
CA SER A 130 1.72 -1.67 -4.67
C SER A 130 2.60 -1.99 -5.89
N ALA A 131 2.32 -1.42 -7.07
CA ALA A 131 3.16 -1.59 -8.25
C ALA A 131 4.56 -0.97 -8.06
N ILE A 132 4.69 0.07 -7.24
CA ILE A 132 5.97 0.78 -7.04
C ILE A 132 7.06 -0.14 -6.47
N PRO A 133 6.87 -0.85 -5.33
CA PRO A 133 7.86 -1.80 -4.84
C PRO A 133 8.06 -2.99 -5.78
N GLN A 134 7.05 -3.42 -6.54
CA GLN A 134 7.19 -4.48 -7.54
C GLN A 134 8.12 -4.08 -8.69
N LEU A 135 8.12 -2.80 -9.11
CA LEU A 135 9.07 -2.28 -10.10
C LEU A 135 10.52 -2.38 -9.62
N ALA A 136 10.75 -2.35 -8.33
CA ALA A 136 12.06 -2.55 -7.71
C ALA A 136 12.38 -4.04 -7.45
N ALA A 137 11.54 -4.97 -7.94
CA ALA A 137 11.63 -6.41 -7.68
C ALA A 137 11.67 -6.76 -6.17
N VAL A 138 11.02 -5.95 -5.35
CA VAL A 138 10.89 -6.21 -3.92
C VAL A 138 9.79 -7.25 -3.72
N THR A 139 10.18 -8.40 -3.15
CA THR A 139 9.24 -9.45 -2.73
C THR A 139 8.92 -9.24 -1.26
N PRO A 140 7.66 -9.02 -0.87
CA PRO A 140 7.30 -8.88 0.54
C PRO A 140 7.57 -10.22 1.26
N PRO A 141 8.05 -10.19 2.52
CA PRO A 141 8.27 -11.41 3.27
C PRO A 141 6.97 -12.18 3.53
N VAL A 142 5.88 -11.47 3.73
CA VAL A 142 4.55 -12.00 4.08
C VAL A 142 3.47 -11.28 3.29
N GLU A 143 2.48 -12.04 2.82
CA GLU A 143 1.25 -11.53 2.19
C GLU A 143 0.03 -12.15 2.84
N THR A 144 -1.07 -11.39 2.92
CA THR A 144 -2.36 -11.85 3.45
C THR A 144 -3.44 -11.82 2.38
N SER A 145 -4.38 -12.77 2.42
CA SER A 145 -5.50 -12.82 1.48
C SER A 145 -6.57 -11.76 1.72
N HIS A 146 -6.55 -11.09 2.88
CA HIS A 146 -7.55 -10.10 3.25
C HIS A 146 -6.94 -8.69 3.27
N PRO A 147 -7.52 -7.72 2.55
CA PRO A 147 -6.94 -6.39 2.37
C PRO A 147 -6.87 -5.52 3.63
N LEU A 148 -7.66 -5.82 4.65
CA LEU A 148 -7.69 -5.12 5.93
C LEU A 148 -6.91 -5.86 7.02
N VAL A 149 -6.09 -6.85 6.66
CA VAL A 149 -5.17 -7.50 7.60
C VAL A 149 -3.77 -6.94 7.39
N GLU A 150 -3.25 -6.34 8.44
CA GLU A 150 -1.85 -5.94 8.51
C GLU A 150 -1.00 -7.11 8.97
N ALA A 151 0.12 -7.35 8.30
CA ALA A 151 1.11 -8.34 8.67
C ALA A 151 2.45 -7.63 8.93
N GLN A 152 2.85 -7.56 10.19
CA GLN A 152 4.15 -7.02 10.59
C GLN A 152 5.15 -8.16 10.72
N TYR A 153 6.23 -8.11 9.97
CA TYR A 153 7.29 -9.12 9.99
C TYR A 153 8.49 -8.66 10.80
N MET A 154 8.93 -9.50 11.72
CA MET A 154 10.09 -9.26 12.57
C MET A 154 11.04 -10.47 12.49
N GLN A 155 12.28 -10.25 12.05
CA GLN A 155 13.31 -11.29 11.96
C GLN A 155 14.13 -11.33 13.25
N GLY A 156 14.26 -12.52 13.84
CA GLY A 156 15.18 -12.82 14.94
C GLY A 156 16.35 -13.70 14.48
N GLU A 157 17.24 -14.04 15.41
CA GLU A 157 18.39 -14.92 15.14
C GLU A 157 17.98 -16.37 14.86
N THR A 158 16.91 -16.86 15.49
CA THR A 158 16.47 -18.26 15.45
C THR A 158 15.16 -18.47 14.67
N GLY A 159 14.59 -17.45 14.07
CA GLY A 159 13.31 -17.52 13.36
C GLY A 159 12.71 -16.13 13.18
N ALA A 160 11.45 -16.10 12.81
CA ALA A 160 10.72 -14.85 12.62
C ALA A 160 9.37 -14.86 13.36
N VAL A 161 8.88 -13.66 13.64
CA VAL A 161 7.52 -13.44 14.16
C VAL A 161 6.74 -12.60 13.15
N VAL A 162 5.52 -13.04 12.83
CA VAL A 162 4.56 -12.25 12.07
C VAL A 162 3.40 -11.88 12.99
N ILE A 163 3.18 -10.59 13.16
CA ILE A 163 2.03 -10.08 13.91
C ILE A 163 0.93 -9.78 12.91
N LEU A 164 -0.20 -10.46 13.07
CA LEU A 164 -1.39 -10.25 12.24
C LEU A 164 -2.38 -9.38 13.01
N THR A 165 -2.81 -8.26 12.41
CA THR A 165 -3.85 -7.39 12.97
C THR A 165 -5.00 -7.25 11.99
N ASN A 166 -6.19 -7.63 12.41
CA ASN A 166 -7.41 -7.50 11.64
C ASN A 166 -8.06 -6.13 11.90
N TRP A 167 -8.07 -5.27 10.90
CA TRP A 167 -8.72 -3.97 10.91
C TRP A 167 -10.13 -4.00 10.32
N SER A 168 -10.64 -5.18 9.91
CA SER A 168 -12.03 -5.32 9.49
C SER A 168 -12.97 -5.38 10.70
N PRO A 169 -14.25 -5.01 10.57
CA PRO A 169 -15.22 -5.09 11.65
C PRO A 169 -15.54 -6.54 12.04
N ASP A 170 -15.33 -7.49 11.13
CA ASP A 170 -15.71 -8.88 11.29
C ASP A 170 -14.52 -9.81 11.47
N ARG A 171 -14.77 -10.95 12.13
CA ARG A 171 -13.84 -12.06 12.18
C ARG A 171 -13.66 -12.64 10.78
N ILE A 172 -12.41 -12.90 10.40
CA ILE A 172 -12.06 -13.58 9.17
C ILE A 172 -11.95 -15.09 9.47
N PRO A 173 -12.86 -15.92 8.96
CA PRO A 173 -12.90 -17.35 9.32
C PRO A 173 -11.75 -18.15 8.72
N ASP A 174 -11.27 -17.76 7.55
CA ASP A 174 -10.20 -18.44 6.79
C ASP A 174 -9.27 -17.41 6.15
N LEU A 175 -8.34 -16.89 6.96
CA LEU A 175 -7.28 -16.02 6.48
C LEU A 175 -6.13 -16.87 5.97
N ARG A 176 -5.78 -16.71 4.69
CA ARG A 176 -4.54 -17.27 4.14
C ARG A 176 -3.40 -16.27 4.32
N VAL A 177 -2.30 -16.77 4.86
CA VAL A 177 -1.03 -16.05 5.00
C VAL A 177 0.03 -16.79 4.20
N SER A 178 0.65 -16.12 3.25
CA SER A 178 1.71 -16.68 2.40
C SER A 178 3.04 -15.99 2.66
N PHE A 179 4.13 -16.70 2.40
CA PHE A 179 5.50 -16.30 2.72
C PHE A 179 6.37 -16.24 1.46
N PRO A 180 6.07 -15.34 0.50
CA PRO A 180 6.77 -15.30 -0.77
C PRO A 180 8.25 -14.93 -0.65
N GLY A 181 8.62 -14.14 0.35
CA GLY A 181 10.01 -13.75 0.63
C GLY A 181 10.76 -14.70 1.57
N LEU A 182 10.13 -15.80 2.02
CA LEU A 182 10.69 -16.76 2.97
C LEU A 182 10.63 -18.20 2.41
N PRO A 183 11.48 -18.54 1.43
CA PRO A 183 11.37 -19.84 0.72
C PRO A 183 11.69 -21.05 1.60
N GLY A 184 12.33 -20.86 2.74
CA GLY A 184 12.77 -21.93 3.64
C GLY A 184 11.85 -22.18 4.84
N VAL A 185 10.61 -21.68 4.84
CA VAL A 185 9.66 -21.91 5.93
C VAL A 185 9.38 -23.40 6.08
N ALA A 186 9.77 -23.97 7.22
CA ALA A 186 9.57 -25.38 7.55
C ALA A 186 8.40 -25.59 8.52
N ARG A 187 8.10 -24.61 9.35
CA ARG A 187 7.05 -24.68 10.35
C ARG A 187 6.48 -23.30 10.68
N VAL A 188 5.17 -23.24 10.86
CA VAL A 188 4.46 -22.05 11.36
C VAL A 188 3.61 -22.44 12.56
N ARG A 189 3.74 -21.69 13.65
CA ARG A 189 2.97 -21.88 14.88
C ARG A 189 2.19 -20.62 15.18
N SER A 190 0.92 -20.74 15.57
CA SER A 190 0.05 -19.64 15.98
C SER A 190 -0.09 -19.62 17.50
N LEU A 191 0.01 -18.46 18.10
CA LEU A 191 -0.22 -18.29 19.54
C LEU A 191 -1.69 -18.52 19.90
N ARG A 192 -2.62 -18.08 19.04
CA ARG A 192 -4.07 -18.19 19.28
C ARG A 192 -4.65 -19.56 18.97
N SER A 193 -4.06 -20.28 18.02
CA SER A 193 -4.51 -21.63 17.68
C SER A 193 -4.27 -22.65 18.81
N ALA A 194 -3.47 -22.31 19.82
CA ALA A 194 -3.28 -23.10 21.02
C ALA A 194 -4.45 -23.05 22.03
N GLY A 195 -5.47 -22.24 21.77
CA GLY A 195 -6.77 -22.31 22.46
C GLY A 195 -6.93 -21.49 23.74
N HIS A 196 -5.88 -21.01 24.40
CA HIS A 196 -6.03 -20.23 25.63
C HIS A 196 -4.97 -19.15 25.79
N PHE A 197 -5.37 -17.91 25.60
CA PHE A 197 -4.62 -16.77 26.10
C PHE A 197 -5.01 -16.54 27.57
N THR A 198 -4.22 -17.02 28.52
CA THR A 198 -4.52 -16.88 29.94
C THR A 198 -4.11 -15.55 30.56
N GLY A 199 -3.51 -14.64 29.78
CA GLY A 199 -3.07 -13.32 30.26
C GLY A 199 -1.87 -13.32 31.21
N ALA A 200 -1.33 -14.49 31.55
CA ALA A 200 -0.12 -14.62 32.38
C ALA A 200 1.13 -14.65 31.49
N PHE A 201 2.17 -13.92 31.89
CA PHE A 201 3.51 -14.05 31.30
C PHE A 201 4.10 -15.40 31.74
N GLY A 202 3.83 -16.45 30.97
CA GLY A 202 4.34 -17.81 31.15
C GLY A 202 4.61 -18.46 29.81
N GLU A 203 5.10 -19.69 29.82
CA GLU A 203 5.24 -20.50 28.61
C GLU A 203 3.86 -20.63 27.96
N GLN A 204 3.70 -19.99 26.80
CA GLN A 204 2.46 -20.05 26.03
C GLN A 204 2.55 -21.23 25.08
N GLU A 205 1.56 -22.09 25.09
CA GLU A 205 1.44 -23.15 24.09
C GLU A 205 1.10 -22.51 22.76
N THR A 206 1.79 -22.92 21.71
CA THR A 206 1.53 -22.51 20.32
C THR A 206 0.99 -23.68 19.54
N GLY A 207 -0.10 -23.48 18.80
CA GLY A 207 -0.63 -24.49 17.88
C GLY A 207 0.16 -24.47 16.55
N THR A 208 0.61 -25.63 16.10
CA THR A 208 1.22 -25.77 14.77
C THR A 208 0.14 -25.69 13.70
N LEU A 209 0.36 -24.83 12.71
CA LEU A 209 -0.51 -24.70 11.55
C LEU A 209 -0.06 -25.65 10.44
N GLU A 210 -1.03 -26.14 9.67
CA GLU A 210 -0.75 -26.96 8.49
C GLU A 210 -0.13 -26.07 7.41
N LEU A 211 1.10 -26.42 7.01
CA LEU A 211 1.81 -25.73 5.95
C LEU A 211 1.38 -26.31 4.59
N SER A 212 0.92 -25.45 3.72
CA SER A 212 0.54 -25.77 2.34
C SER A 212 1.39 -24.99 1.35
N THR A 213 1.28 -25.35 0.09
CA THR A 213 1.92 -24.58 -1.00
C THR A 213 0.83 -24.04 -1.91
N THR A 214 0.74 -22.71 -1.98
CA THR A 214 -0.19 -22.02 -2.88
C THR A 214 0.61 -21.23 -3.90
N GLU A 215 0.39 -21.49 -5.18
CA GLU A 215 1.13 -20.86 -6.28
C GLU A 215 2.66 -20.97 -6.14
N GLY A 216 3.14 -22.10 -5.64
CA GLY A 216 4.56 -22.35 -5.40
C GLY A 216 5.15 -21.65 -4.18
N ARG A 217 4.31 -21.05 -3.31
CA ARG A 217 4.72 -20.31 -2.10
C ARG A 217 4.24 -21.02 -0.84
N PRO A 218 5.07 -21.11 0.22
CA PRO A 218 4.61 -21.60 1.51
C PRO A 218 3.46 -20.74 2.03
N SER A 219 2.42 -21.39 2.57
CA SER A 219 1.25 -20.68 3.09
C SER A 219 0.56 -21.46 4.21
N VAL A 220 -0.13 -20.77 5.09
CA VAL A 220 -1.01 -21.32 6.12
C VAL A 220 -2.38 -20.67 6.07
N SER A 221 -3.40 -21.37 6.54
CA SER A 221 -4.75 -20.83 6.75
C SER A 221 -5.10 -20.87 8.23
N LEU A 222 -5.74 -19.80 8.72
CA LEU A 222 -6.19 -19.71 10.11
C LEU A 222 -7.36 -18.75 10.25
N PRO A 223 -8.22 -18.93 11.26
CA PRO A 223 -9.21 -17.91 11.62
C PRO A 223 -8.55 -16.75 12.35
N LEU A 224 -8.86 -15.52 11.96
CA LEU A 224 -8.36 -14.32 12.62
C LEU A 224 -9.52 -13.47 13.16
N ALA A 225 -9.57 -13.28 14.49
CA ALA A 225 -10.54 -12.36 15.10
C ALA A 225 -10.00 -10.92 15.13
N LEU A 226 -9.02 -10.64 15.98
CA LEU A 226 -8.40 -9.32 16.11
C LEU A 226 -6.91 -9.35 15.82
N VAL A 227 -6.15 -10.12 16.62
CA VAL A 227 -4.68 -10.20 16.54
C VAL A 227 -4.25 -11.64 16.71
N ASP A 228 -3.22 -12.06 15.99
CA ASP A 228 -2.49 -13.29 16.23
C ASP A 228 -0.99 -13.11 16.01
N TYR A 229 -0.19 -13.98 16.60
CA TYR A 229 1.26 -14.01 16.46
C TYR A 229 1.66 -15.33 15.82
N LEU A 230 2.27 -15.28 14.66
CA LEU A 230 2.81 -16.45 13.98
C LEU A 230 4.32 -16.51 14.20
N PHE A 231 4.78 -17.63 14.72
CA PHE A 231 6.20 -17.96 14.83
C PHE A 231 6.58 -18.79 13.62
N VAL A 232 7.56 -18.33 12.86
CA VAL A 232 7.99 -18.89 11.58
C VAL A 232 9.42 -19.40 11.73
N ASP A 233 9.60 -20.71 11.54
CA ASP A 233 10.89 -21.41 11.67
C ASP A 233 11.32 -22.02 10.31
#